data_9fe4dfafea2a85d9360260338d9aa300
#
_entry.id   9fe4dfafea2a85d9360260338d9aa300
#
_cell.length_a   1.000
_cell.length_b   1.000
_cell.length_c   1.000
_cell.angle_alpha   90.00
_cell.angle_beta   90.00
_cell.angle_gamma   90.00
#
_symmetry.space_group_name_H-M   'P 1'
#
loop_
_entity.id
_entity.type
_entity.pdbx_description
1 polymer ?
#
loop_
_entity_poly.entity_id
_entity_poly.type
_entity_poly.pdbx_seq_one_letter_code
_entity_poly.pdbx_strand_id
1 'polypeptide(L)'
;MPTGRVLPFDPAAGPFDDAFIVPSGRATVCWPGALAIDIASDSGWYVVFDELPECVCIEPQSGPPDGLHAAYGSPVAIAAPDAPVTMVTTWSVRDLSQ
;
A
#
# COMPACT_ATOMS: atom_id res chain seq x y z
N MET A 1 -9.71 -5.78 -9.10
CA MET A 1 -8.55 -6.62 -9.48
C MET A 1 -7.42 -5.75 -9.99
N PRO A 2 -6.22 -5.89 -9.45
CA PRO A 2 -5.07 -5.14 -9.94
C PRO A 2 -4.82 -5.38 -11.42
N THR A 3 -4.46 -4.31 -12.13
CA THR A 3 -4.32 -4.35 -13.59
C THR A 3 -2.90 -4.66 -14.06
N GLY A 4 -1.92 -4.65 -13.17
CA GLY A 4 -0.52 -4.79 -13.51
C GLY A 4 0.14 -3.51 -14.02
N ARG A 5 -0.59 -2.41 -14.07
CA ARG A 5 -0.04 -1.12 -14.46
C ARG A 5 0.54 -0.38 -13.26
N VAL A 6 1.57 0.40 -13.50
CA VAL A 6 2.16 1.29 -12.50
C VAL A 6 1.71 2.71 -12.83
N LEU A 7 1.01 3.35 -11.90
CA LEU A 7 0.44 4.68 -12.08
C LEU A 7 0.81 5.57 -10.90
N PRO A 8 0.93 6.90 -11.11
CA PRO A 8 0.97 7.84 -10.00
C PRO A 8 -0.33 7.73 -9.20
N PHE A 9 -0.24 7.84 -7.87
CA PHE A 9 -1.43 7.83 -7.05
C PHE A 9 -2.17 9.15 -7.19
N ASP A 10 -3.43 9.09 -7.63
CA ASP A 10 -4.35 10.22 -7.72
C ASP A 10 -5.67 9.81 -7.09
N PRO A 11 -6.02 10.34 -5.90
CA PRO A 11 -7.26 9.99 -5.23
C PRO A 11 -8.50 10.27 -6.07
N ALA A 12 -8.43 11.24 -6.99
CA ALA A 12 -9.55 11.58 -7.85
C ALA A 12 -9.79 10.56 -8.97
N ALA A 13 -8.83 9.69 -9.23
CA ALA A 13 -8.93 8.66 -10.26
C ALA A 13 -9.61 7.37 -9.79
N GLY A 14 -9.99 7.30 -8.49
CA GLY A 14 -10.68 6.13 -7.94
C GLY A 14 -12.10 5.96 -8.49
N PRO A 15 -12.84 4.93 -8.03
CA PRO A 15 -12.43 4.01 -6.96
C PRO A 15 -11.33 3.05 -7.39
N PHE A 16 -10.58 2.55 -6.40
CA PHE A 16 -9.43 1.68 -6.62
C PHE A 16 -9.62 0.27 -6.11
N ASP A 17 -9.06 -0.68 -6.84
CA ASP A 17 -8.70 -2.03 -6.40
C ASP A 17 -7.38 -2.35 -7.10
N ASP A 18 -6.33 -1.64 -6.71
CA ASP A 18 -5.07 -1.61 -7.46
C ASP A 18 -3.86 -1.65 -6.53
N ALA A 19 -2.74 -2.09 -7.10
CA ALA A 19 -1.44 -2.02 -6.46
C ALA A 19 -0.67 -0.80 -6.95
N PHE A 20 0.09 -0.20 -6.03
CA PHE A 20 0.89 0.99 -6.30
C PHE A 20 2.31 0.78 -5.82
N ILE A 21 3.26 1.35 -6.56
CA ILE A 21 4.62 1.53 -6.07
C ILE A 21 4.68 2.91 -5.42
N VAL A 22 5.06 2.94 -4.14
CA VAL A 22 5.18 4.15 -3.34
C VAL A 22 6.63 4.25 -2.86
N PRO A 23 7.49 4.99 -3.60
CA PRO A 23 8.92 5.01 -3.28
C PRO A 23 9.24 5.50 -1.87
N SER A 24 8.43 6.39 -1.30
CA SER A 24 8.60 6.85 0.09
C SER A 24 8.25 5.78 1.12
N GLY A 25 7.51 4.74 0.73
CA GLY A 25 6.99 3.74 1.65
C GLY A 25 5.89 4.26 2.56
N ARG A 26 5.34 5.45 2.31
CA ARG A 26 4.39 6.12 3.21
C ARG A 26 3.05 6.32 2.56
N ALA A 27 2.00 6.11 3.36
CA ALA A 27 0.62 6.38 2.98
C ALA A 27 -0.11 7.01 4.16
N THR A 28 -1.14 7.78 3.86
CA THR A 28 -1.98 8.39 4.90
C THR A 28 -3.44 8.19 4.53
N VAL A 29 -4.22 7.75 5.51
CA VAL A 29 -5.68 7.75 5.42
C VAL A 29 -6.19 8.88 6.30
N CYS A 30 -7.00 9.75 5.73
CA CYS A 30 -7.45 10.95 6.42
C CYS A 30 -8.98 11.00 6.47
N TRP A 31 -9.50 11.24 7.68
CA TRP A 31 -10.89 11.65 7.90
C TRP A 31 -10.84 13.13 8.31
N PRO A 32 -11.13 14.05 7.37
CA PRO A 32 -10.99 15.49 7.61
C PRO A 32 -11.75 15.94 8.87
N GLY A 33 -11.08 16.73 9.70
CA GLY A 33 -11.65 17.23 10.94
C GLY A 33 -11.73 16.22 12.07
N ALA A 34 -11.33 14.97 11.84
CA ALA A 34 -11.36 13.90 12.85
C ALA A 34 -9.99 13.34 13.14
N LEU A 35 -9.45 12.55 12.23
CA LEU A 35 -8.14 11.92 12.44
C LEU A 35 -7.47 11.55 11.12
N ALA A 36 -6.18 11.29 11.20
CA ALA A 36 -5.43 10.66 10.12
C ALA A 36 -4.62 9.48 10.67
N ILE A 37 -4.46 8.47 9.85
CA ILE A 37 -3.57 7.34 10.13
C ILE A 37 -2.43 7.40 9.14
N ASP A 38 -1.21 7.56 9.65
CA ASP A 38 0.00 7.52 8.85
C ASP A 38 0.60 6.12 8.90
N ILE A 39 0.91 5.57 7.73
CA ILE A 39 1.49 4.24 7.58
C ILE A 39 2.85 4.40 6.95
N ALA A 40 3.87 3.78 7.52
CA ALA A 40 5.19 3.67 6.93
C ALA A 40 5.55 2.21 6.77
N SER A 41 6.08 1.85 5.61
CA SER A 41 6.51 0.50 5.30
C SER A 41 7.86 0.54 4.59
N ASP A 42 8.69 -0.46 4.82
CA ASP A 42 9.98 -0.58 4.15
C ASP A 42 9.90 -1.26 2.79
N SER A 43 8.71 -1.69 2.37
CA SER A 43 8.55 -2.43 1.10
C SER A 43 8.31 -1.55 -0.12
N GLY A 44 7.67 -0.41 0.03
CA GLY A 44 7.28 0.46 -1.09
C GLY A 44 6.09 -0.04 -1.92
N TRP A 45 5.53 -1.20 -1.61
CA TRP A 45 4.34 -1.72 -2.30
C TRP A 45 3.10 -1.54 -1.44
N TYR A 46 2.02 -1.04 -2.05
CA TYR A 46 0.72 -0.88 -1.40
C TYR A 46 -0.39 -1.33 -2.33
N VAL A 47 -1.40 -2.01 -1.76
CA VAL A 47 -2.68 -2.22 -2.42
C VAL A 47 -3.69 -1.26 -1.81
N VAL A 48 -4.46 -0.61 -2.66
CA VAL A 48 -5.55 0.28 -2.24
C VAL A 48 -6.85 -0.28 -2.76
N PHE A 49 -7.81 -0.47 -1.86
CA PHE A 49 -9.17 -0.84 -2.20
C PHE A 49 -10.13 0.13 -1.53
N ASP A 50 -10.94 0.83 -2.33
CA ASP A 50 -11.95 1.77 -1.82
C ASP A 50 -13.25 1.73 -2.62
N GLU A 51 -13.57 0.57 -3.20
CA GLU A 51 -14.79 0.42 -4.01
C GLU A 51 -16.06 0.36 -3.18
N LEU A 52 -15.96 0.17 -1.86
CA LEU A 52 -17.10 0.18 -0.95
C LEU A 52 -17.16 1.52 -0.21
N PRO A 53 -18.35 2.17 -0.15
CA PRO A 53 -18.45 3.49 0.47
C PRO A 53 -18.17 3.50 1.97
N GLU A 54 -18.33 2.36 2.64
CA GLU A 54 -18.17 2.25 4.10
C GLU A 54 -16.76 1.95 4.56
N CYS A 55 -15.83 1.65 3.65
CA CYS A 55 -14.48 1.29 4.07
C CYS A 55 -13.42 1.63 3.02
N VAL A 56 -12.20 1.76 3.49
CA VAL A 56 -11.01 1.85 2.65
C VAL A 56 -9.96 0.90 3.20
N CYS A 57 -9.28 0.18 2.31
CA CYS A 57 -8.16 -0.68 2.68
C CYS A 57 -6.89 -0.09 2.07
N ILE A 58 -5.90 0.17 2.91
CA ILE A 58 -4.56 0.58 2.51
C ILE A 58 -3.63 -0.49 3.04
N GLU A 59 -3.06 -1.30 2.14
CA GLU A 59 -2.39 -2.54 2.50
C GLU A 59 -0.93 -2.50 2.07
N PRO A 60 0.00 -2.23 3.00
CA PRO A 60 1.42 -2.41 2.68
C PRO A 60 1.69 -3.90 2.43
N GLN A 61 2.45 -4.19 1.39
CA GLN A 61 2.77 -5.55 0.98
C GLN A 61 4.27 -5.68 0.71
N SER A 62 4.80 -6.90 0.84
CA SER A 62 6.22 -7.15 0.63
C SER A 62 6.62 -7.17 -0.85
N GLY A 63 5.64 -7.21 -1.75
CA GLY A 63 5.88 -7.20 -3.19
C GLY A 63 4.57 -7.06 -3.96
N PRO A 64 4.64 -7.12 -5.30
CA PRO A 64 3.46 -6.95 -6.13
C PRO A 64 2.50 -8.13 -6.05
N PRO A 65 1.20 -7.93 -6.32
CA PRO A 65 0.27 -9.02 -6.54
C PRO A 65 0.77 -9.93 -7.66
N ASP A 66 0.54 -11.24 -7.52
CA ASP A 66 1.03 -12.24 -8.46
C ASP A 66 2.54 -12.12 -8.72
N GLY A 67 3.30 -11.88 -7.65
CA GLY A 67 4.72 -11.55 -7.74
C GLY A 67 5.58 -12.64 -8.37
N LEU A 68 5.15 -13.90 -8.30
CA LEU A 68 5.87 -15.01 -8.93
C LEU A 68 5.84 -14.96 -10.47
N HIS A 69 4.87 -14.25 -11.03
CA HIS A 69 4.74 -14.03 -12.48
C HIS A 69 4.98 -12.54 -12.84
N ALA A 70 5.55 -11.78 -11.91
CA ALA A 70 5.60 -10.33 -12.02
C ALA A 70 6.42 -9.87 -13.23
N ALA A 71 5.84 -8.94 -13.98
CA ALA A 71 6.48 -8.21 -15.06
C ALA A 71 6.65 -6.74 -14.68
N TYR A 72 6.86 -6.45 -13.39
CA TYR A 72 6.85 -5.08 -12.88
C TYR A 72 8.24 -4.49 -12.68
N GLY A 73 9.28 -5.20 -13.13
CA GLY A 73 10.66 -4.73 -13.00
C GLY A 73 11.28 -4.88 -11.61
N SER A 74 10.51 -5.34 -10.62
CA SER A 74 11.01 -5.59 -9.26
C SER A 74 10.82 -7.05 -8.92
N PRO A 75 11.88 -7.77 -8.48
CA PRO A 75 11.72 -9.16 -8.10
C PRO A 75 10.90 -9.27 -6.80
N VAL A 76 10.12 -10.34 -6.72
CA VAL A 76 9.48 -10.70 -5.45
C VAL A 76 10.53 -11.25 -4.49
N ALA A 77 10.42 -10.87 -3.22
CA ALA A 77 11.29 -11.44 -2.18
C ALA A 77 10.84 -12.87 -1.87
N ILE A 78 11.79 -13.79 -1.81
CA ILE A 78 11.52 -15.20 -1.53
C ILE A 78 12.25 -15.60 -0.25
N ALA A 79 11.49 -16.11 0.72
CA ALA A 79 12.06 -16.60 1.97
C ALA A 79 12.70 -17.98 1.78
N ALA A 80 13.81 -18.20 2.44
CA ALA A 80 14.48 -19.50 2.54
C ALA A 80 14.69 -19.84 4.03
N PRO A 81 14.98 -21.11 4.38
CA PRO A 81 15.09 -21.50 5.79
C PRO A 81 16.11 -20.70 6.61
N ASP A 82 17.19 -20.22 5.96
CA ASP A 82 18.24 -19.42 6.60
C ASP A 82 18.27 -17.97 6.09
N ALA A 83 17.28 -17.56 5.31
CA ALA A 83 17.18 -16.23 4.72
C ALA A 83 15.72 -15.75 4.78
N PRO A 84 15.24 -15.29 5.95
CA PRO A 84 13.86 -14.85 6.08
C PRO A 84 13.61 -13.56 5.32
N VAL A 85 12.37 -13.40 4.85
CA VAL A 85 11.86 -12.12 4.36
C VAL A 85 11.19 -11.41 5.52
N THR A 86 11.57 -10.15 5.76
CA THR A 86 10.98 -9.32 6.80
C THR A 86 10.37 -8.07 6.20
N MET A 87 9.25 -7.64 6.74
CA MET A 87 8.66 -6.36 6.42
C MET A 87 8.25 -5.68 7.72
N VAL A 88 8.60 -4.41 7.86
CA VAL A 88 8.25 -3.61 9.02
C VAL A 88 7.27 -2.53 8.59
N THR A 89 6.14 -2.45 9.28
CA THR A 89 5.17 -1.38 9.10
C THR A 89 4.99 -0.64 10.43
N THR A 90 4.87 0.68 10.35
CA THR A 90 4.62 1.53 11.50
C THR A 90 3.35 2.32 11.25
N TRP A 91 2.44 2.31 12.21
CA TRP A 91 1.14 2.97 12.14
C TRP A 91 1.07 4.03 13.24
N SER A 92 0.70 5.24 12.86
CA SER A 92 0.56 6.37 13.79
C SER A 92 -0.77 7.06 13.56
N VAL A 93 -1.43 7.45 14.65
CA VAL A 93 -2.70 8.17 14.58
C VAL A 93 -2.47 9.62 14.97
N ARG A 94 -2.99 10.55 14.14
CA ARG A 94 -2.99 11.99 14.43
C ARG A 94 -4.42 12.46 14.63
N ASP A 95 -4.65 13.24 15.69
CA ASP A 95 -5.94 13.86 15.97
C ASP A 95 -6.06 15.15 15.15
N LEU A 96 -7.09 15.26 14.33
CA LEU A 96 -7.36 16.42 13.50
C LEU A 96 -8.56 17.24 14.00
N SER A 97 -9.10 16.92 15.17
CA SER A 97 -10.28 17.56 15.71
C SER A 97 -10.01 18.93 16.35
N GLN A 98 -8.76 19.34 16.39
CA GLN A 98 -8.34 20.62 17.00
C GLN A 98 -8.03 21.69 15.97
#